data_99e8758ccbaa738d56f2ae74ebd4cdcd
#
_entry.id   99e8758ccbaa738d56f2ae74ebd4cdcd
#
_cell.length_a   1.000
_cell.length_b   1.000
_cell.length_c   1.000
_cell.angle_alpha   90.00
_cell.angle_beta   90.00
_cell.angle_gamma   90.00
#
_symmetry.space_group_name_H-M   'P 1'
#
loop_
_entity.id
_entity.type
_entity.pdbx_description
1 polymer ?
#
loop_
_entity_poly.entity_id
_entity_poly.type
_entity_poly.pdbx_seq_one_letter_code
_entity_poly.pdbx_strand_id
1 'polypeptide(L)'
;MQRLESFINSYFTFHYGVGFAIGLVIFCVYLYWVSRRKKSQGQSISKKEILCGLALSIYIVFLLGGTVLNRKIGEEYMAEWVPFWSYYDLISEWSKPMAVQMIYNVLVFIPWGILLPKIVSVARKFRSVVLSAVGISFVIEAAQLVFRLGLFEFDDVFHNTLGAVIGYGVWWICQNWTRRNHGKE
;
A
#
# COMPACT_ATOMS: atom_id res chain seq x y z
N MET A 1 24.80 -1.76 11.32
CA MET A 1 23.98 -2.40 12.37
C MET A 1 23.14 -1.38 13.12
N GLN A 2 23.70 -0.37 13.76
CA GLN A 2 22.93 0.65 14.52
C GLN A 2 21.82 1.36 13.71
N ARG A 3 21.98 1.61 12.40
CA ARG A 3 20.94 2.22 11.57
C ARG A 3 19.77 1.26 11.28
N LEU A 4 20.06 -0.06 11.16
CA LEU A 4 19.02 -1.05 10.99
C LEU A 4 18.23 -1.25 12.29
N GLU A 5 18.91 -1.27 13.43
CA GLU A 5 18.29 -1.33 14.74
C GLU A 5 17.45 -0.09 15.06
N SER A 6 17.93 1.11 14.70
CA SER A 6 17.15 2.35 14.87
C SER A 6 15.94 2.39 13.94
N PHE A 7 16.06 1.87 12.72
CA PHE A 7 14.94 1.73 11.78
C PHE A 7 13.91 0.72 12.29
N ILE A 8 14.36 -0.46 12.74
CA ILE A 8 13.51 -1.47 13.34
C ILE A 8 12.84 -0.92 14.61
N ASN A 9 13.59 -0.30 15.51
CA ASN A 9 13.05 0.29 16.75
C ASN A 9 12.10 1.45 16.49
N SER A 10 12.32 2.30 15.48
CA SER A 10 11.36 3.36 15.13
C SER A 10 10.07 2.80 14.53
N TYR A 11 10.17 1.72 13.77
CA TYR A 11 9.01 0.99 13.25
C TYR A 11 8.22 0.29 14.37
N PHE A 12 8.92 -0.23 15.37
CA PHE A 12 8.31 -0.91 16.52
C PHE A 12 7.85 0.03 17.63
N THR A 13 8.29 1.30 17.66
CA THR A 13 7.83 2.30 18.64
C THR A 13 6.48 2.93 18.29
N PHE A 14 5.92 2.62 17.11
CA PHE A 14 4.51 2.88 16.88
C PHE A 14 3.71 2.20 17.98
N HIS A 15 2.96 2.99 18.75
CA HIS A 15 2.16 2.46 19.86
C HIS A 15 1.36 1.25 19.39
N TYR A 16 1.85 0.05 19.70
CA TYR A 16 1.26 -1.23 19.25
C TYR A 16 -0.25 -1.27 19.46
N GLY A 17 -0.74 -0.62 20.54
CA GLY A 17 -2.16 -0.50 20.82
C GLY A 17 -2.95 0.27 19.76
N VAL A 18 -2.40 1.38 19.26
CA VAL A 18 -3.06 2.21 18.24
C VAL A 18 -3.08 1.50 16.89
N GLY A 19 -1.95 0.91 16.47
CA GLY A 19 -1.89 0.12 15.24
C GLY A 19 -2.82 -1.08 15.27
N PHE A 20 -2.87 -1.79 16.38
CA PHE A 20 -3.79 -2.90 16.58
C PHE A 20 -5.25 -2.46 16.51
N ALA A 21 -5.62 -1.33 17.17
CA ALA A 21 -6.96 -0.79 17.13
C ALA A 21 -7.38 -0.39 15.70
N ILE A 22 -6.51 0.29 14.95
CA ILE A 22 -6.75 0.65 13.55
C ILE A 22 -6.96 -0.62 12.71
N GLY A 23 -6.08 -1.62 12.84
CA GLY A 23 -6.19 -2.88 12.11
C GLY A 23 -7.49 -3.62 12.43
N LEU A 24 -7.89 -3.65 13.70
CA LEU A 24 -9.13 -4.26 14.14
C LEU A 24 -10.36 -3.54 13.54
N VAL A 25 -10.37 -2.20 13.56
CA VAL A 25 -11.45 -1.40 12.96
C VAL A 25 -11.56 -1.68 11.46
N ILE A 26 -10.44 -1.66 10.73
CA ILE A 26 -10.42 -1.97 9.29
C ILE A 26 -10.95 -3.37 9.03
N PHE A 27 -10.52 -4.35 9.82
CA PHE A 27 -10.96 -5.74 9.70
C PHE A 27 -12.46 -5.89 9.99
N CYS A 28 -12.98 -5.25 11.04
CA CYS A 28 -14.40 -5.25 11.36
C CYS A 28 -15.25 -4.60 10.25
N VAL A 29 -14.81 -3.45 9.72
CA VAL A 29 -15.47 -2.75 8.61
C VAL A 29 -15.49 -3.64 7.37
N TYR A 30 -14.37 -4.28 7.04
CA TYR A 30 -14.27 -5.22 5.94
C TYR A 30 -15.23 -6.41 6.12
N LEU A 31 -15.23 -7.06 7.29
CA LEU A 31 -16.12 -8.19 7.59
C LEU A 31 -17.61 -7.78 7.54
N TYR A 32 -17.94 -6.60 8.06
CA TYR A 32 -19.30 -6.06 7.98
C TYR A 32 -19.74 -5.88 6.52
N TRP A 33 -18.88 -5.29 5.70
CA TRP A 33 -19.18 -5.08 4.27
C TRP A 33 -19.34 -6.40 3.51
N VAL A 34 -18.44 -7.37 3.71
CA VAL A 34 -18.53 -8.70 3.10
C VAL A 34 -19.79 -9.45 3.58
N SER A 35 -20.10 -9.39 4.89
CA SER A 35 -21.28 -10.00 5.47
C SER A 35 -22.58 -9.46 4.85
N ARG A 36 -22.68 -8.12 4.74
CA ARG A 36 -23.85 -7.48 4.09
C ARG A 36 -24.02 -7.93 2.66
N ARG A 37 -22.92 -7.97 1.89
CA ARG A 37 -22.93 -8.42 0.49
C ARG A 37 -23.31 -9.89 0.36
N LYS A 38 -22.78 -10.77 1.21
CA LYS A 38 -23.06 -12.21 1.20
C LYS A 38 -24.49 -12.52 1.64
N LYS A 39 -24.98 -11.83 2.68
CA LYS A 39 -26.35 -11.99 3.17
C LYS A 39 -27.38 -11.68 2.08
N SER A 40 -27.14 -10.67 1.25
CA SER A 40 -28.01 -10.36 0.09
C SER A 40 -28.02 -11.45 -0.98
N GLN A 41 -27.02 -12.34 -0.99
CA GLN A 41 -26.86 -13.45 -1.94
C GLN A 41 -27.19 -14.82 -1.30
N GLY A 42 -27.64 -14.87 -0.05
CA GLY A 42 -27.91 -16.12 0.68
C GLY A 42 -26.65 -16.96 0.95
N GLN A 43 -25.46 -16.34 0.96
CA GLN A 43 -24.18 -17.00 1.11
C GLN A 43 -23.50 -16.69 2.46
N SER A 44 -22.68 -17.62 2.94
CA SER A 44 -21.81 -17.42 4.11
C SER A 44 -20.44 -16.87 3.72
N ILE A 45 -19.75 -16.24 4.69
CA ILE A 45 -18.38 -15.77 4.51
C ILE A 45 -17.44 -16.97 4.49
N SER A 46 -16.57 -17.04 3.48
CA SER A 46 -15.58 -18.11 3.35
C SER A 46 -14.32 -17.83 4.16
N LYS A 47 -13.58 -18.89 4.54
CA LYS A 47 -12.26 -18.76 5.20
C LYS A 47 -11.28 -17.92 4.37
N LYS A 48 -11.34 -18.00 3.04
CA LYS A 48 -10.50 -17.22 2.12
C LYS A 48 -10.79 -15.72 2.23
N GLU A 49 -12.05 -15.33 2.35
CA GLU A 49 -12.45 -13.93 2.50
C GLU A 49 -11.99 -13.37 3.85
N ILE A 50 -12.11 -14.14 4.94
CA ILE A 50 -11.58 -13.75 6.25
C ILE A 50 -10.07 -13.53 6.19
N LEU A 51 -9.33 -14.45 5.58
CA LEU A 51 -7.88 -14.35 5.45
C LEU A 51 -7.46 -13.14 4.59
N CYS A 52 -8.17 -12.87 3.50
CA CYS A 52 -7.91 -11.68 2.67
C CYS A 52 -8.17 -10.38 3.45
N GLY A 53 -9.22 -10.32 4.26
CA GLY A 53 -9.51 -9.16 5.10
C GLY A 53 -8.45 -8.94 6.17
N LEU A 54 -7.97 -10.00 6.80
CA LEU A 54 -6.88 -9.92 7.76
C LEU A 54 -5.58 -9.43 7.11
N ALA A 55 -5.22 -10.01 5.96
CA ALA A 55 -4.04 -9.59 5.21
C ALA A 55 -4.12 -8.11 4.77
N LEU A 56 -5.30 -7.64 4.32
CA LEU A 56 -5.53 -6.24 3.98
C LEU A 56 -5.36 -5.34 5.20
N SER A 57 -5.93 -5.72 6.34
CA SER A 57 -5.86 -4.92 7.57
C SER A 57 -4.43 -4.78 8.07
N ILE A 58 -3.67 -5.87 8.10
CA ILE A 58 -2.24 -5.86 8.45
C ILE A 58 -1.46 -4.97 7.48
N TYR A 59 -1.72 -5.12 6.18
CA TYR A 59 -1.05 -4.33 5.15
C TYR A 59 -1.32 -2.83 5.29
N ILE A 60 -2.58 -2.42 5.51
CA ILE A 60 -2.93 -0.99 5.67
C ILE A 60 -2.27 -0.41 6.92
N VAL A 61 -2.25 -1.15 8.04
CA VAL A 61 -1.53 -0.72 9.25
C VAL A 61 -0.04 -0.52 8.97
N PHE A 62 0.57 -1.47 8.25
CA PHE A 62 1.98 -1.38 7.85
C PHE A 62 2.23 -0.18 6.92
N LEU A 63 1.37 0.02 5.92
CA LEU A 63 1.45 1.14 4.98
C LEU A 63 1.36 2.48 5.72
N LEU A 64 0.32 2.68 6.55
CA LEU A 64 0.14 3.91 7.32
C LEU A 64 1.26 4.12 8.34
N GLY A 65 1.72 3.05 8.99
CA GLY A 65 2.84 3.09 9.91
C GLY A 65 4.12 3.62 9.24
N GLY A 66 4.44 3.11 8.07
CA GLY A 66 5.65 3.48 7.33
C GLY A 66 5.58 4.85 6.64
N THR A 67 4.38 5.26 6.21
CA THR A 67 4.24 6.48 5.40
C THR A 67 3.80 7.70 6.19
N VAL A 68 3.01 7.54 7.25
CA VAL A 68 2.38 8.67 7.95
C VAL A 68 2.67 8.65 9.46
N LEU A 69 2.38 7.53 10.15
CA LEU A 69 2.24 7.53 11.61
C LEU A 69 3.58 7.51 12.36
N ASN A 70 4.64 6.97 11.78
CA ASN A 70 5.98 6.92 12.40
C ASN A 70 6.89 8.08 11.98
N ARG A 71 6.38 9.06 11.24
CA ARG A 71 7.16 10.22 10.82
C ARG A 71 7.13 11.31 11.89
N LYS A 72 8.24 12.02 12.04
CA LYS A 72 8.33 13.19 12.92
C LYS A 72 7.75 14.41 12.21
N ILE A 73 7.01 15.24 12.95
CA ILE A 73 6.50 16.51 12.43
C ILE A 73 7.70 17.44 12.24
N GLY A 74 7.87 17.93 11.01
CA GLY A 74 8.90 18.91 10.65
C GLY A 74 8.47 20.34 10.96
N GLU A 75 9.42 21.27 10.82
CA GLU A 75 9.19 22.70 11.04
C GLU A 75 8.54 23.38 9.83
N GLU A 76 8.85 22.89 8.61
CA GLU A 76 8.46 23.51 7.35
C GLU A 76 7.61 22.58 6.48
N TYR A 77 6.84 23.19 5.58
CA TYR A 77 6.17 22.49 4.48
C TYR A 77 7.16 22.34 3.33
N MET A 78 7.42 21.10 2.92
CA MET A 78 8.34 20.79 1.84
C MET A 78 7.61 20.06 0.73
N ALA A 79 7.81 20.49 -0.52
CA ALA A 79 7.23 19.84 -1.68
C ALA A 79 8.16 19.93 -2.88
N GLU A 80 8.38 18.78 -3.54
CA GLU A 80 9.08 18.67 -4.81
C GLU A 80 8.06 18.37 -5.92
N TRP A 81 7.81 19.37 -6.75
CA TRP A 81 6.82 19.30 -7.82
C TRP A 81 7.40 18.94 -9.17
N VAL A 82 8.73 18.94 -9.30
CA VAL A 82 9.40 18.67 -10.56
C VAL A 82 9.34 17.16 -10.85
N PRO A 83 8.63 16.75 -11.91
CA PRO A 83 8.59 15.34 -12.29
C PRO A 83 9.98 14.81 -12.61
N PHE A 84 10.25 13.58 -12.16
CA PHE A 84 11.52 12.89 -12.37
C PHE A 84 12.74 13.53 -11.68
N TRP A 85 12.52 14.38 -10.67
CA TRP A 85 13.58 14.92 -9.81
C TRP A 85 14.37 13.82 -9.12
N SER A 86 13.70 12.78 -8.63
CA SER A 86 14.33 11.63 -7.98
C SER A 86 15.35 10.94 -8.88
N TYR A 87 15.12 10.89 -10.19
CA TYR A 87 16.06 10.31 -11.16
C TYR A 87 17.24 11.24 -11.44
N TYR A 88 17.01 12.55 -11.46
CA TYR A 88 18.07 13.52 -11.59
C TYR A 88 19.02 13.44 -10.40
N ASP A 89 18.51 13.45 -9.16
CA ASP A 89 19.27 13.33 -7.93
C ASP A 89 20.04 12.00 -7.87
N LEU A 90 19.39 10.90 -8.27
CA LEU A 90 20.02 9.59 -8.34
C LEU A 90 21.23 9.57 -9.28
N ILE A 91 21.15 10.23 -10.45
CA ILE A 91 22.18 10.18 -11.48
C ILE A 91 23.27 11.20 -11.19
N SER A 92 22.92 12.42 -10.78
CA SER A 92 23.89 13.50 -10.57
C SER A 92 24.72 13.33 -9.31
N GLU A 93 24.10 12.83 -8.23
CA GLU A 93 24.76 12.71 -6.93
C GLU A 93 25.05 11.28 -6.49
N TRP A 94 24.71 10.28 -7.32
CA TRP A 94 24.82 8.86 -6.96
C TRP A 94 24.14 8.55 -5.62
N SER A 95 22.98 9.17 -5.39
CA SER A 95 22.27 9.16 -4.10
C SER A 95 21.72 7.76 -3.78
N LYS A 96 22.49 6.98 -3.00
CA LYS A 96 22.02 5.68 -2.47
C LYS A 96 20.72 5.79 -1.66
N PRO A 97 20.53 6.81 -0.79
CA PRO A 97 19.26 7.00 -0.09
C PRO A 97 18.07 7.15 -1.03
N MET A 98 18.21 7.92 -2.13
CA MET A 98 17.17 8.11 -3.13
C MET A 98 16.81 6.79 -3.84
N ALA A 99 17.82 6.01 -4.27
CA ALA A 99 17.58 4.69 -4.85
C ALA A 99 16.77 3.77 -3.90
N VAL A 100 17.12 3.76 -2.62
CA VAL A 100 16.42 2.96 -1.60
C VAL A 100 14.98 3.44 -1.43
N GLN A 101 14.73 4.75 -1.41
CA GLN A 101 13.39 5.34 -1.31
C GLN A 101 12.51 4.92 -2.51
N MET A 102 13.02 5.08 -3.74
CA MET A 102 12.33 4.69 -4.97
C MET A 102 11.94 3.20 -4.94
N ILE A 103 12.88 2.32 -4.59
CA ILE A 103 12.63 0.88 -4.48
C ILE A 103 11.59 0.59 -3.39
N TYR A 104 11.70 1.25 -2.23
CA TYR A 104 10.76 1.07 -1.12
C TYR A 104 9.33 1.44 -1.53
N ASN A 105 9.13 2.56 -2.22
CA ASN A 105 7.83 3.00 -2.68
C ASN A 105 7.20 2.00 -3.66
N VAL A 106 7.99 1.46 -4.59
CA VAL A 106 7.53 0.38 -5.47
C VAL A 106 7.12 -0.85 -4.65
N LEU A 107 7.99 -1.33 -3.77
CA LEU A 107 7.76 -2.57 -3.01
C LEU A 107 6.55 -2.48 -2.09
N VAL A 108 6.36 -1.33 -1.46
CA VAL A 108 5.27 -1.12 -0.49
C VAL A 108 3.89 -1.19 -1.16
N PHE A 109 3.75 -0.84 -2.45
CA PHE A 109 2.48 -0.89 -3.17
C PHE A 109 2.22 -2.19 -3.94
N ILE A 110 3.18 -3.12 -4.03
CA ILE A 110 2.94 -4.45 -4.62
C ILE A 110 1.76 -5.18 -3.94
N PRO A 111 1.67 -5.25 -2.59
CA PRO A 111 0.55 -5.90 -1.92
C PRO A 111 -0.81 -5.25 -2.26
N TRP A 112 -0.87 -3.94 -2.49
CA TRP A 112 -2.09 -3.26 -2.96
C TRP A 112 -2.59 -3.85 -4.26
N GLY A 113 -1.71 -3.97 -5.27
CA GLY A 113 -2.04 -4.55 -6.57
C GLY A 113 -2.47 -6.02 -6.51
N ILE A 114 -1.95 -6.80 -5.56
CA ILE A 114 -2.30 -8.21 -5.36
C ILE A 114 -3.62 -8.38 -4.61
N LEU A 115 -3.84 -7.62 -3.54
CA LEU A 115 -4.97 -7.81 -2.62
C LEU A 115 -6.26 -7.18 -3.13
N LEU A 116 -6.17 -5.98 -3.70
CA LEU A 116 -7.35 -5.22 -4.11
C LEU A 116 -8.25 -5.98 -5.11
N PRO A 117 -7.73 -6.62 -6.18
CA PRO A 117 -8.56 -7.40 -7.11
C PRO A 117 -9.20 -8.65 -6.51
N LYS A 118 -8.65 -9.18 -5.42
CA LYS A 118 -9.22 -10.31 -4.68
C LYS A 118 -10.43 -9.90 -3.84
N ILE A 119 -10.43 -8.66 -3.36
CA ILE A 119 -11.41 -8.13 -2.42
C ILE A 119 -12.54 -7.41 -3.15
N VAL A 120 -12.20 -6.58 -4.13
CA VAL A 120 -13.14 -5.70 -4.83
C VAL A 120 -13.27 -6.15 -6.29
N SER A 121 -14.46 -6.58 -6.69
CA SER A 121 -14.70 -7.08 -8.05
C SER A 121 -14.42 -6.05 -9.16
N VAL A 122 -14.70 -4.77 -8.91
CA VAL A 122 -14.39 -3.66 -9.85
C VAL A 122 -12.89 -3.51 -10.05
N ALA A 123 -12.08 -3.80 -9.03
CA ALA A 123 -10.62 -3.73 -9.09
C ALA A 123 -9.96 -4.89 -9.86
N ARG A 124 -10.73 -5.84 -10.39
CA ARG A 124 -10.23 -6.82 -11.38
C ARG A 124 -9.91 -6.16 -12.72
N LYS A 125 -10.35 -4.93 -12.95
CA LYS A 125 -9.98 -4.12 -14.11
C LYS A 125 -8.67 -3.39 -13.80
N PHE A 126 -7.70 -3.49 -14.69
CA PHE A 126 -6.39 -2.82 -14.57
C PHE A 126 -6.50 -1.33 -14.21
N ARG A 127 -7.35 -0.60 -14.94
CA ARG A 127 -7.57 0.84 -14.72
C ARG A 127 -8.02 1.16 -13.28
N SER A 128 -8.83 0.30 -12.67
CA SER A 128 -9.31 0.52 -11.30
C SER A 128 -8.18 0.38 -10.27
N VAL A 129 -7.25 -0.55 -10.49
CA VAL A 129 -6.08 -0.70 -9.63
C VAL A 129 -5.16 0.51 -9.76
N VAL A 130 -4.87 0.94 -10.98
CA VAL A 130 -4.02 2.12 -11.26
C VAL A 130 -4.63 3.37 -10.62
N LEU A 131 -5.90 3.67 -10.90
CA LEU A 131 -6.57 4.86 -10.36
C LEU A 131 -6.65 4.85 -8.84
N SER A 132 -6.87 3.68 -8.22
CA SER A 132 -6.88 3.56 -6.76
C SER A 132 -5.48 3.76 -6.16
N ALA A 133 -4.44 3.26 -6.81
CA ALA A 133 -3.06 3.44 -6.36
C ALA A 133 -2.63 4.91 -6.45
N VAL A 134 -2.90 5.58 -7.58
CA VAL A 134 -2.67 7.02 -7.74
C VAL A 134 -3.41 7.81 -6.67
N GLY A 135 -4.70 7.53 -6.45
CA GLY A 135 -5.52 8.26 -5.47
C GLY A 135 -5.01 8.10 -4.04
N ILE A 136 -4.69 6.86 -3.62
CA ILE A 136 -4.18 6.60 -2.27
C ILE A 136 -2.78 7.18 -2.10
N SER A 137 -1.90 6.99 -3.08
CA SER A 137 -0.56 7.58 -3.02
C SER A 137 -0.63 9.11 -2.90
N PHE A 138 -1.45 9.75 -3.71
CA PHE A 138 -1.65 11.20 -3.62
C PHE A 138 -2.19 11.63 -2.25
N VAL A 139 -3.12 10.88 -1.65
CA VAL A 139 -3.63 11.16 -0.30
C VAL A 139 -2.52 11.03 0.75
N ILE A 140 -1.65 10.03 0.62
CA ILE A 140 -0.50 9.85 1.51
C ILE A 140 0.45 11.05 1.40
N GLU A 141 0.84 11.42 0.19
CA GLU A 141 1.72 12.57 -0.06
C GLU A 141 1.10 13.89 0.41
N ALA A 142 -0.19 14.10 0.15
CA ALA A 142 -0.91 15.26 0.65
C ALA A 142 -0.96 15.30 2.19
N ALA A 143 -1.14 14.15 2.84
CA ALA A 143 -1.10 14.05 4.29
C ALA A 143 0.31 14.37 4.82
N GLN A 144 1.36 13.89 4.17
CA GLN A 144 2.75 14.21 4.55
C GLN A 144 3.01 15.71 4.46
N LEU A 145 2.56 16.37 3.41
CA LEU A 145 2.68 17.82 3.24
C LEU A 145 1.87 18.57 4.32
N VAL A 146 0.57 18.30 4.44
CA VAL A 146 -0.34 19.03 5.35
C VAL A 146 0.09 18.89 6.81
N PHE A 147 0.52 17.71 7.21
CA PHE A 147 0.96 17.44 8.59
C PHE A 147 2.47 17.63 8.80
N ARG A 148 3.20 18.12 7.80
CA ARG A 148 4.67 18.32 7.83
C ARG A 148 5.43 17.05 8.22
N LEU A 149 5.00 15.91 7.70
CA LEU A 149 5.57 14.59 8.01
C LEU A 149 6.71 14.19 7.07
N GLY A 150 7.03 15.03 6.10
CA GLY A 150 8.07 14.80 5.10
C GLY A 150 7.92 15.69 3.88
N LEU A 151 8.76 15.43 2.89
CA LEU A 151 8.70 16.07 1.58
C LEU A 151 7.56 15.43 0.77
N PHE A 152 6.66 16.26 0.22
CA PHE A 152 5.76 15.82 -0.84
C PHE A 152 6.58 15.60 -2.11
N GLU A 153 6.58 14.41 -2.67
CA GLU A 153 7.31 14.10 -3.89
C GLU A 153 6.33 13.58 -4.96
N PHE A 154 6.24 14.28 -6.08
CA PHE A 154 5.40 13.86 -7.20
C PHE A 154 5.81 12.48 -7.74
N ASP A 155 7.10 12.18 -7.73
CA ASP A 155 7.66 10.92 -8.20
C ASP A 155 7.25 9.72 -7.35
N ASP A 156 6.97 9.93 -6.07
CA ASP A 156 6.50 8.88 -5.17
C ASP A 156 5.14 8.34 -5.60
N VAL A 157 4.26 9.20 -6.12
CA VAL A 157 2.99 8.76 -6.70
C VAL A 157 3.22 7.84 -7.90
N PHE A 158 4.24 8.12 -8.71
CA PHE A 158 4.60 7.28 -9.85
C PHE A 158 5.17 5.93 -9.38
N HIS A 159 6.13 5.92 -8.44
CA HIS A 159 6.75 4.70 -7.93
C HIS A 159 5.74 3.79 -7.22
N ASN A 160 4.87 4.36 -6.39
CA ASN A 160 3.78 3.65 -5.72
C ASN A 160 2.82 3.02 -6.72
N THR A 161 2.45 3.77 -7.77
CA THR A 161 1.59 3.26 -8.83
C THR A 161 2.25 2.13 -9.60
N LEU A 162 3.55 2.24 -9.91
CA LEU A 162 4.32 1.18 -10.55
C LEU A 162 4.32 -0.10 -9.70
N GLY A 163 4.48 0.02 -8.39
CA GLY A 163 4.35 -1.11 -7.46
C GLY A 163 3.01 -1.81 -7.55
N ALA A 164 1.91 -1.04 -7.56
CA ALA A 164 0.56 -1.59 -7.72
C ALA A 164 0.34 -2.27 -9.08
N VAL A 165 0.94 -1.75 -10.15
CA VAL A 165 0.92 -2.36 -11.50
C VAL A 165 1.63 -3.72 -11.48
N ILE A 166 2.82 -3.79 -10.88
CA ILE A 166 3.57 -5.04 -10.71
C ILE A 166 2.73 -6.05 -9.92
N GLY A 167 2.16 -5.63 -8.79
CA GLY A 167 1.29 -6.46 -7.96
C GLY A 167 0.05 -6.98 -8.70
N TYR A 168 -0.59 -6.14 -9.51
CA TYR A 168 -1.69 -6.55 -10.37
C TYR A 168 -1.25 -7.59 -11.39
N GLY A 169 -0.09 -7.43 -12.00
CA GLY A 169 0.49 -8.41 -12.92
C GLY A 169 0.67 -9.77 -12.27
N VAL A 170 1.22 -9.82 -11.06
CA VAL A 170 1.35 -11.05 -10.26
C VAL A 170 0.00 -11.69 -10.00
N TRP A 171 -1.00 -10.91 -9.55
CA TRP A 171 -2.36 -11.41 -9.33
C TRP A 171 -2.96 -11.98 -10.61
N TRP A 172 -2.83 -11.28 -11.74
CA TRP A 172 -3.39 -11.68 -13.02
C TRP A 172 -2.77 -12.99 -13.53
N ILE A 173 -1.44 -13.14 -13.43
CA ILE A 173 -0.73 -14.37 -13.79
C ILE A 173 -1.23 -15.55 -12.95
N CYS A 174 -1.27 -15.39 -11.61
CA CYS A 174 -1.76 -16.42 -10.70
C CYS A 174 -3.20 -16.82 -11.01
N GLN A 175 -4.07 -15.85 -11.30
CA GLN A 175 -5.47 -16.10 -11.60
C GLN A 175 -5.66 -16.90 -12.91
N ASN A 176 -4.89 -16.56 -13.94
CA ASN A 176 -4.94 -17.26 -15.22
C ASN A 176 -4.34 -18.66 -15.15
N TRP A 177 -3.27 -18.84 -14.37
CA TRP A 177 -2.68 -20.15 -14.11
C TRP A 177 -3.69 -21.10 -13.46
N THR A 178 -4.36 -20.64 -12.40
CA THR A 178 -5.37 -21.42 -11.69
C THR A 178 -6.53 -21.83 -12.62
N ARG A 179 -7.02 -20.90 -13.44
CA ARG A 179 -8.11 -21.20 -14.42
C ARG A 179 -7.72 -22.24 -15.46
N ARG A 180 -6.48 -22.21 -15.95
CA ARG A 180 -5.99 -23.17 -16.95
C ARG A 180 -5.88 -24.59 -16.39
N ASN A 181 -5.53 -24.72 -15.10
CA ASN A 181 -5.36 -26.02 -14.48
C ASN A 181 -6.70 -26.66 -14.08
N HIS A 182 -7.69 -25.89 -13.64
CA HIS A 182 -9.03 -26.40 -13.32
C HIS A 182 -9.93 -26.60 -14.55
N GLY A 183 -9.56 -26.12 -15.73
CA GLY A 183 -10.31 -26.35 -16.99
C GLY A 183 -9.82 -27.57 -17.74
N LYS A 184 -8.90 -28.38 -17.19
CA LYS A 184 -8.36 -29.62 -17.76
C LYS A 184 -8.85 -30.88 -17.03
N GLU A 185 -9.61 -30.69 -15.94
CA GLU A 185 -10.38 -31.75 -15.25
C GLU A 185 -11.84 -31.74 -15.71
#